data_f080203dbd477656fa3bf6abbe668810
#
_entry.id   f080203dbd477656fa3bf6abbe668810
#
_cell.length_a   1.000
_cell.length_b   1.000
_cell.length_c   1.000
_cell.angle_alpha   90.00
_cell.angle_beta   90.00
_cell.angle_gamma   90.00
#
_symmetry.space_group_name_H-M   'P 1'
#
loop_
_entity.id
_entity.type
_entity.pdbx_description
1 polymer ?
#
loop_
_entity_poly.entity_id
_entity_poly.type
_entity_poly.pdbx_seq_one_letter_code
_entity_poly.pdbx_strand_id
1 'polypeptide(L)'
;LASTALDLLDRSRASLLSACHADTVAERYIEAHLAALRAAAALLAARSRPTRSSQLRSVWEVLPRVAPELTEWAVFFAASAKRRAAFERGSPGPGGREADDLLRQSEIFVELVQAGLGLPMSRPLPEFMAVTGQAATRQAVTRQAATRQAVT
;
A
#
# COMPACT_ATOMS: atom_id res chain seq x y z
N LEU A 1 13.81 10.44 -17.15
CA LEU A 1 13.70 9.78 -15.83
C LEU A 1 14.71 8.66 -15.73
N ALA A 2 15.41 8.58 -14.58
CA ALA A 2 16.31 7.48 -14.32
C ALA A 2 15.55 6.14 -14.26
N SER A 3 16.16 5.07 -14.78
CA SER A 3 15.55 3.74 -14.80
C SER A 3 15.14 3.27 -13.39
N THR A 4 15.92 3.63 -12.35
CA THR A 4 15.59 3.32 -10.95
C THR A 4 14.24 3.89 -10.52
N ALA A 5 13.91 5.13 -10.89
CA ALA A 5 12.62 5.73 -10.57
C ALA A 5 11.46 5.00 -11.26
N LEU A 6 11.63 4.64 -12.54
CA LEU A 6 10.64 3.87 -13.30
C LEU A 6 10.44 2.46 -12.71
N ASP A 7 11.52 1.78 -12.37
CA ASP A 7 11.46 0.45 -11.74
C ASP A 7 10.71 0.50 -10.39
N LEU A 8 10.96 1.54 -9.59
CA LEU A 8 10.24 1.73 -8.31
C LEU A 8 8.76 2.01 -8.52
N LEU A 9 8.39 2.78 -9.54
CA LEU A 9 6.98 3.01 -9.89
C LEU A 9 6.30 1.72 -10.38
N ASP A 10 6.96 0.92 -11.20
CA ASP A 10 6.43 -0.37 -11.64
C ASP A 10 6.19 -1.30 -10.45
N ARG A 11 7.12 -1.35 -9.51
CA ARG A 11 6.96 -2.12 -8.27
C ARG A 11 5.85 -1.54 -7.36
N SER A 12 5.72 -0.22 -7.33
CA SER A 12 4.62 0.45 -6.61
C SER A 12 3.26 0.00 -7.15
N ARG A 13 3.10 0.01 -8.47
CA ARG A 13 1.87 -0.45 -9.13
C ARG A 13 1.61 -1.93 -8.90
N ALA A 14 2.63 -2.77 -8.94
CA ALA A 14 2.52 -4.19 -8.63
C ALA A 14 2.02 -4.40 -7.19
N SER A 15 2.50 -3.60 -6.23
CA SER A 15 2.01 -3.63 -4.85
C SER A 15 0.55 -3.19 -4.72
N LEU A 16 0.11 -2.18 -5.48
CA LEU A 16 -1.32 -1.78 -5.51
C LEU A 16 -2.19 -2.94 -5.99
N LEU A 17 -1.79 -3.63 -7.05
CA LEU A 17 -2.51 -4.79 -7.56
C LEU A 17 -2.51 -5.95 -6.56
N SER A 18 -1.38 -6.22 -5.91
CA SER A 18 -1.29 -7.22 -4.84
C SER A 18 -2.22 -6.89 -3.67
N ALA A 19 -2.32 -5.64 -3.29
CA ALA A 19 -3.25 -5.18 -2.25
C ALA A 19 -4.71 -5.40 -2.66
N CYS A 20 -5.08 -5.14 -3.92
CA CYS A 20 -6.42 -5.40 -4.44
C CYS A 20 -6.81 -6.88 -4.32
N HIS A 21 -5.87 -7.78 -4.60
CA HIS A 21 -6.06 -9.22 -4.64
C HIS A 21 -5.66 -9.92 -3.34
N ALA A 22 -5.30 -9.18 -2.29
CA ALA A 22 -4.87 -9.76 -1.02
C ALA A 22 -5.95 -10.63 -0.38
N ASP A 23 -5.55 -11.78 0.13
CA ASP A 23 -6.45 -12.72 0.80
C ASP A 23 -6.75 -12.35 2.26
N THR A 24 -5.87 -11.57 2.88
CA THR A 24 -6.03 -11.12 4.26
C THR A 24 -6.00 -9.61 4.39
N VAL A 25 -6.63 -9.11 5.45
CA VAL A 25 -6.64 -7.68 5.79
C VAL A 25 -5.22 -7.16 6.03
N ALA A 26 -4.40 -7.94 6.74
CA ALA A 26 -3.01 -7.57 7.03
C ALA A 26 -2.17 -7.45 5.75
N GLU A 27 -2.29 -8.39 4.83
CA GLU A 27 -1.60 -8.34 3.53
C GLU A 27 -2.02 -7.12 2.71
N ARG A 28 -3.31 -6.81 2.65
CA ARG A 28 -3.81 -5.61 1.98
C ARG A 28 -3.18 -4.34 2.55
N TYR A 29 -3.15 -4.24 3.87
CA TYR A 29 -2.54 -3.09 4.54
C TYR A 29 -1.05 -2.97 4.23
N ILE A 30 -0.30 -4.06 4.34
CA ILE A 30 1.15 -4.10 4.08
C ILE A 30 1.46 -3.73 2.63
N GLU A 31 0.76 -4.33 1.67
CA GLU A 31 0.98 -4.07 0.25
C GLU A 31 0.58 -2.65 -0.16
N ALA A 32 -0.51 -2.12 0.41
CA ALA A 32 -0.92 -0.75 0.19
C ALA A 32 0.14 0.25 0.71
N HIS A 33 0.66 0.04 1.92
CA HIS A 33 1.74 0.87 2.45
C HIS A 33 3.02 0.77 1.61
N LEU A 34 3.37 -0.44 1.18
CA LEU A 34 4.55 -0.69 0.35
C LEU A 34 4.45 0.01 -1.01
N ALA A 35 3.26 0.07 -1.60
CA ALA A 35 3.02 0.82 -2.83
C ALA A 35 3.35 2.31 -2.66
N ALA A 36 2.85 2.94 -1.60
CA ALA A 36 3.13 4.33 -1.29
C ALA A 36 4.63 4.57 -1.02
N LEU A 37 5.26 3.67 -0.27
CA LEU A 37 6.70 3.75 0.03
C LEU A 37 7.56 3.72 -1.23
N ARG A 38 7.25 2.82 -2.16
CA ARG A 38 7.96 2.70 -3.44
C ARG A 38 7.74 3.91 -4.34
N ALA A 39 6.53 4.46 -4.36
CA ALA A 39 6.23 5.68 -5.10
C ALA A 39 7.01 6.89 -4.54
N ALA A 40 7.03 7.06 -3.23
CA ALA A 40 7.84 8.10 -2.58
C ALA A 40 9.33 7.93 -2.88
N ALA A 41 9.85 6.71 -2.81
CA ALA A 41 11.23 6.40 -3.15
C ALA A 41 11.54 6.73 -4.63
N ALA A 42 10.60 6.48 -5.54
CA ALA A 42 10.74 6.84 -6.94
C ALA A 42 10.88 8.36 -7.14
N LEU A 43 10.04 9.14 -6.44
CA LEU A 43 10.11 10.59 -6.48
C LEU A 43 11.44 11.12 -5.95
N LEU A 44 11.92 10.58 -4.85
CA LEU A 44 13.22 10.92 -4.29
C LEU A 44 14.37 10.57 -5.26
N ALA A 45 14.33 9.39 -5.88
CA ALA A 45 15.33 8.98 -6.86
C ALA A 45 15.36 9.90 -8.10
N ALA A 46 14.21 10.44 -8.50
CA ALA A 46 14.10 11.33 -9.66
C ALA A 46 14.51 12.77 -9.35
N ARG A 47 14.26 13.26 -8.13
CA ARG A 47 14.44 14.67 -7.74
C ARG A 47 15.65 14.96 -6.87
N SER A 48 16.25 13.97 -6.27
CA SER A 48 17.38 14.17 -5.36
C SER A 48 18.50 13.17 -5.58
N ARG A 49 19.71 13.59 -5.22
CA ARG A 49 20.85 12.66 -5.11
C ARG A 49 20.88 12.09 -3.71
N PRO A 50 20.97 10.77 -3.53
CA PRO A 50 21.09 10.18 -2.20
C PRO A 50 22.39 10.65 -1.53
N THR A 51 22.26 11.20 -0.32
CA THR A 51 23.40 11.52 0.56
C THR A 51 23.48 10.47 1.65
N ARG A 52 24.64 10.34 2.32
CA ARG A 52 24.79 9.41 3.45
C ARG A 52 23.75 9.66 4.54
N SER A 53 23.47 10.93 4.85
CA SER A 53 22.48 11.28 5.87
C SER A 53 21.06 10.97 5.45
N SER A 54 20.71 11.10 4.16
CA SER A 54 19.38 10.74 3.66
C SER A 54 19.15 9.25 3.57
N GLN A 55 20.19 8.44 3.37
CA GLN A 55 20.10 6.97 3.36
C GLN A 55 19.79 6.39 4.75
N LEU A 56 20.16 7.10 5.82
CA LEU A 56 19.90 6.68 7.21
C LEU A 56 18.53 7.12 7.72
N ARG A 57 17.81 7.94 6.95
CA ARG A 57 16.50 8.45 7.32
C ARG A 57 15.41 7.71 6.58
N SER A 58 14.24 7.64 7.19
CA SER A 58 13.07 7.07 6.50
C SER A 58 12.68 7.94 5.30
N VAL A 59 12.10 7.32 4.28
CA VAL A 59 11.55 8.03 3.11
C VAL A 59 10.60 9.15 3.54
N TRP A 60 9.77 8.90 4.56
CA TRP A 60 8.78 9.86 5.05
C TRP A 60 9.37 11.07 5.76
N GLU A 61 10.60 10.97 6.27
CA GLU A 61 11.34 12.10 6.82
C GLU A 61 12.00 12.94 5.73
N VAL A 62 12.44 12.31 4.65
CA VAL A 62 13.14 12.98 3.54
C VAL A 62 12.16 13.61 2.57
N LEU A 63 11.01 12.99 2.31
CA LEU A 63 10.03 13.43 1.31
C LEU A 63 9.63 14.90 1.45
N PRO A 64 9.32 15.45 2.64
CA PRO A 64 8.93 16.86 2.78
C PRO A 64 10.02 17.86 2.37
N ARG A 65 11.29 17.45 2.41
CA ARG A 65 12.41 18.30 2.01
C ARG A 65 12.55 18.42 0.50
N VAL A 66 12.18 17.37 -0.21
CA VAL A 66 12.28 17.26 -1.67
C VAL A 66 10.98 17.69 -2.36
N ALA A 67 9.85 17.39 -1.73
CA ALA A 67 8.52 17.69 -2.22
C ALA A 67 7.66 18.26 -1.07
N PRO A 68 7.81 19.55 -0.74
CA PRO A 68 7.05 20.18 0.36
C PRO A 68 5.54 20.08 0.19
N GLU A 69 5.06 20.02 -1.05
CA GLU A 69 3.64 19.83 -1.40
C GLU A 69 3.06 18.49 -0.94
N LEU A 70 3.92 17.52 -0.64
CA LEU A 70 3.52 16.19 -0.18
C LEU A 70 3.74 15.97 1.33
N THR A 71 3.96 17.04 2.10
CA THR A 71 4.25 16.94 3.54
C THR A 71 3.13 16.24 4.31
N GLU A 72 1.87 16.55 4.04
CA GLU A 72 0.73 15.92 4.72
C GLU A 72 0.65 14.42 4.41
N TRP A 73 0.95 14.03 3.17
CA TRP A 73 1.05 12.64 2.76
C TRP A 73 2.18 11.89 3.49
N ALA A 74 3.33 12.55 3.66
CA ALA A 74 4.45 11.98 4.41
C ALA A 74 4.08 11.72 5.87
N VAL A 75 3.37 12.64 6.52
CA VAL A 75 2.84 12.47 7.89
C VAL A 75 1.86 11.30 7.95
N PHE A 76 0.93 11.23 7.01
CA PHE A 76 -0.05 10.16 6.93
C PHE A 76 0.62 8.78 6.81
N PHE A 77 1.54 8.60 5.87
CA PHE A 77 2.20 7.32 5.66
C PHE A 77 3.25 6.99 6.74
N ALA A 78 3.85 7.98 7.38
CA ALA A 78 4.69 7.74 8.56
C ALA A 78 3.86 7.10 9.69
N ALA A 79 2.62 7.55 9.89
CA ALA A 79 1.69 6.95 10.85
C ALA A 79 1.32 5.51 10.47
N SER A 80 1.08 5.23 9.18
CA SER A 80 0.79 3.87 8.72
C SER A 80 2.01 2.94 8.86
N ALA A 81 3.23 3.45 8.71
CA ALA A 81 4.45 2.69 8.98
C ALA A 81 4.56 2.28 10.46
N LYS A 82 4.25 3.20 11.38
CA LYS A 82 4.22 2.90 12.82
C LYS A 82 3.13 1.88 13.15
N ARG A 83 1.96 2.01 12.54
CA ARG A 83 0.84 1.08 12.71
C ARG A 83 1.23 -0.33 12.27
N ARG A 84 1.85 -0.45 11.10
CA ARG A 84 2.38 -1.71 10.59
C ARG A 84 3.39 -2.33 11.55
N ALA A 85 4.38 -1.58 11.98
CA ALA A 85 5.39 -2.05 12.92
C ALA A 85 4.77 -2.51 14.25
N ALA A 86 3.71 -1.86 14.73
CA ALA A 86 3.02 -2.22 15.95
C ALA A 86 2.33 -3.61 15.83
N PHE A 87 1.58 -3.86 14.77
CA PHE A 87 0.91 -5.16 14.64
C PHE A 87 1.88 -6.30 14.27
N GLU A 88 2.98 -6.02 13.59
CA GLU A 88 4.05 -6.99 13.38
C GLU A 88 4.72 -7.41 14.71
N ARG A 89 4.67 -6.57 15.73
CA ARG A 89 5.17 -6.85 17.10
C ARG A 89 4.11 -7.41 18.05
N GLY A 90 2.93 -7.71 17.56
CA GLY A 90 1.89 -8.37 18.34
C GLY A 90 0.71 -7.48 18.78
N SER A 91 0.69 -6.18 18.42
CA SER A 91 -0.51 -5.37 18.59
C SER A 91 -1.63 -5.87 17.68
N PRO A 92 -2.92 -5.59 18.00
CA PRO A 92 -4.02 -5.97 17.12
C PRO A 92 -3.83 -5.46 15.70
N GLY A 93 -4.07 -6.32 14.71
CA GLY A 93 -3.94 -6.00 13.30
C GLY A 93 -4.99 -4.99 12.83
N PRO A 94 -4.85 -4.49 11.59
CA PRO A 94 -5.81 -3.54 11.02
C PRO A 94 -7.17 -4.19 10.79
N GLY A 95 -8.23 -3.37 10.87
CA GLY A 95 -9.56 -3.77 10.40
C GLY A 95 -9.68 -3.71 8.88
N GLY A 96 -10.70 -4.38 8.32
CA GLY A 96 -10.92 -4.40 6.87
C GLY A 96 -11.08 -3.01 6.27
N ARG A 97 -11.88 -2.15 6.92
CA ARG A 97 -12.07 -0.77 6.47
C ARG A 97 -10.77 0.05 6.51
N GLU A 98 -9.97 -0.13 7.57
CA GLU A 98 -8.68 0.55 7.70
C GLU A 98 -7.74 0.18 6.55
N ALA A 99 -7.68 -1.10 6.18
CA ALA A 99 -6.87 -1.57 5.06
C ALA A 99 -7.40 -1.08 3.71
N ASP A 100 -8.71 -1.08 3.50
CA ASP A 100 -9.35 -0.58 2.27
C ASP A 100 -9.12 0.93 2.11
N ASP A 101 -9.24 1.70 3.18
CA ASP A 101 -8.98 3.14 3.18
C ASP A 101 -7.50 3.42 2.87
N LEU A 102 -6.57 2.66 3.45
CA LEU A 102 -5.14 2.80 3.14
C LEU A 102 -4.86 2.50 1.66
N LEU A 103 -5.48 1.48 1.09
CA LEU A 103 -5.32 1.14 -0.33
C LEU A 103 -5.77 2.30 -1.23
N ARG A 104 -6.91 2.90 -0.95
CA ARG A 104 -7.43 4.06 -1.71
C ARG A 104 -6.50 5.27 -1.60
N GLN A 105 -6.03 5.57 -0.39
CA GLN A 105 -5.10 6.68 -0.19
C GLN A 105 -3.76 6.42 -0.88
N SER A 106 -3.27 5.19 -0.87
CA SER A 106 -2.05 4.80 -1.58
C SER A 106 -2.20 4.94 -3.09
N GLU A 107 -3.35 4.56 -3.66
CA GLU A 107 -3.64 4.75 -5.08
C GLU A 107 -3.59 6.24 -5.46
N ILE A 108 -4.27 7.10 -4.72
CA ILE A 108 -4.26 8.55 -4.94
C ILE A 108 -2.84 9.11 -4.86
N PHE A 109 -2.08 8.70 -3.85
CA PHE A 109 -0.70 9.15 -3.67
C PHE A 109 0.22 8.72 -4.83
N VAL A 110 0.11 7.49 -5.30
CA VAL A 110 0.87 6.99 -6.46
C VAL A 110 0.55 7.81 -7.72
N GLU A 111 -0.73 8.13 -7.94
CA GLU A 111 -1.16 9.00 -9.05
C GLU A 111 -0.56 10.41 -8.94
N LEU A 112 -0.55 10.99 -7.74
CA LEU A 112 0.08 12.30 -7.50
C LEU A 112 1.58 12.29 -7.80
N VAL A 113 2.28 11.23 -7.40
CA VAL A 113 3.71 11.06 -7.70
C VAL A 113 3.92 10.95 -9.21
N GLN A 114 3.14 10.13 -9.90
CA GLN A 114 3.23 9.98 -11.36
C GLN A 114 2.99 11.33 -12.07
N ALA A 115 1.96 12.06 -11.67
CA ALA A 115 1.68 13.39 -12.22
C ALA A 115 2.82 14.37 -11.95
N GLY A 116 3.38 14.36 -10.75
CA GLY A 116 4.52 15.19 -10.37
C GLY A 116 5.81 14.88 -11.15
N LEU A 117 5.92 13.67 -11.69
CA LEU A 117 7.03 13.25 -12.56
C LEU A 117 6.71 13.42 -14.05
N GLY A 118 5.55 13.98 -14.40
CA GLY A 118 5.14 14.20 -15.79
C GLY A 118 4.80 12.91 -16.54
N LEU A 119 4.47 11.84 -15.82
CA LEU A 119 4.10 10.55 -16.40
C LEU A 119 2.60 10.49 -16.71
N PRO A 120 2.20 9.72 -17.74
CA PRO A 120 0.79 9.53 -18.05
C PRO A 120 0.04 8.83 -16.91
N MET A 121 -1.24 9.15 -16.78
CA MET A 121 -2.12 8.51 -15.80
C MET A 121 -2.25 7.02 -16.07
N SER A 122 -2.24 6.27 -15.00
CA SER A 122 -2.43 4.82 -15.06
C SER A 122 -3.90 4.45 -15.10
N ARG A 123 -4.19 3.22 -15.52
CA ARG A 123 -5.53 2.67 -15.40
C ARG A 123 -5.94 2.62 -13.93
N PRO A 124 -7.21 2.95 -13.60
CA PRO A 124 -7.74 2.74 -12.26
C PRO A 124 -7.55 1.29 -11.81
N LEU A 125 -7.43 1.09 -10.49
CA LEU A 125 -7.39 -0.25 -9.92
C LEU A 125 -8.72 -0.97 -10.18
N PRO A 126 -8.70 -2.31 -10.34
CA PRO A 126 -9.94 -3.08 -10.39
C PRO A 126 -10.71 -2.92 -9.08
N GLU A 127 -12.04 -3.00 -9.19
CA GLU A 127 -12.89 -3.03 -8.01
C GLU A 127 -12.51 -4.20 -7.11
N PHE A 128 -12.37 -3.98 -5.81
CA PHE A 128 -11.97 -5.00 -4.87
C PHE A 128 -13.06 -5.25 -3.82
N MET A 129 -13.27 -6.49 -3.48
CA MET A 129 -14.22 -6.90 -2.44
C MET A 129 -13.59 -6.76 -1.05
N ALA A 130 -14.42 -6.43 -0.05
CA ALA A 130 -13.99 -6.42 1.34
C ALA A 130 -13.48 -7.82 1.74
N VAL A 131 -12.28 -7.89 2.31
CA VAL A 131 -11.63 -9.16 2.67
C VAL A 131 -12.45 -9.93 3.71
N THR A 132 -13.06 -9.24 4.66
CA THR A 132 -13.93 -9.82 5.68
C THR A 132 -15.15 -10.53 5.09
N GLY A 133 -15.74 -10.01 4.00
CA GLY A 133 -16.86 -10.65 3.29
C GLY A 133 -16.46 -11.96 2.60
N GLN A 134 -15.28 -12.01 2.02
CA GLN A 134 -14.75 -13.22 1.36
C GLN A 134 -14.48 -14.35 2.35
N ALA A 135 -13.91 -14.05 3.51
CA ALA A 135 -13.67 -15.03 4.57
C ALA A 135 -14.98 -15.62 5.11
N ALA A 136 -15.99 -14.81 5.35
CA ALA A 136 -17.30 -15.25 5.80
C ALA A 136 -18.00 -16.16 4.78
N THR A 137 -17.92 -15.85 3.50
CA THR A 137 -18.51 -16.65 2.44
C THR A 137 -17.83 -18.01 2.30
N ARG A 138 -16.49 -18.08 2.40
CA ARG A 138 -15.75 -19.34 2.37
C ARG A 138 -16.12 -20.24 3.55
N GLN A 139 -16.26 -19.67 4.77
CA GLN A 139 -16.66 -20.42 5.96
C GLN A 139 -18.10 -20.95 5.89
N ALA A 140 -19.02 -20.17 5.31
CA ALA A 140 -20.41 -20.61 5.11
C ALA A 140 -20.50 -21.79 4.14
N VAL A 141 -19.77 -21.75 3.03
CA VAL A 141 -19.71 -22.83 2.04
C VAL A 141 -19.13 -24.12 2.66
N THR A 142 -18.07 -24.00 3.45
CA THR A 142 -17.43 -25.14 4.10
C THR A 142 -18.36 -25.78 5.17
N ARG A 143 -19.11 -24.97 5.91
CA ARG A 143 -20.10 -25.47 6.90
C ARG A 143 -21.25 -26.20 6.19
N GLN A 144 -21.78 -25.69 5.08
CA GLN A 144 -22.84 -26.36 4.35
C GLN A 144 -22.40 -27.68 3.73
N ALA A 145 -21.16 -27.76 3.24
CA ALA A 145 -20.61 -29.00 2.73
C ALA A 145 -20.45 -30.07 3.82
N ALA A 146 -19.96 -29.68 5.00
CA ALA A 146 -19.81 -30.57 6.15
C ALA A 146 -21.16 -31.09 6.66
N THR A 147 -22.20 -30.27 6.68
CA THR A 147 -23.55 -30.64 7.13
C THR A 147 -24.21 -31.61 6.16
N ARG A 148 -23.96 -31.51 4.86
CA ARG A 148 -24.47 -32.44 3.85
C ARG A 148 -23.84 -33.83 3.93
N GLN A 149 -22.57 -33.94 4.33
CA GLN A 149 -21.89 -35.22 4.52
C GLN A 149 -22.28 -35.94 5.81
N ALA A 150 -22.80 -35.23 6.80
CA ALA A 150 -23.22 -35.82 8.08
C ALA A 150 -24.65 -36.40 8.07
N VAL A 151 -25.42 -36.22 7.00
CA VAL A 151 -26.82 -36.68 6.86
C VAL A 151 -26.97 -37.88 5.92
N THR A 152 -25.87 -38.43 5.40
CA THR A 152 -25.84 -39.67 4.60
C THR A 152 -25.18 -40.76 5.38
#